data_564858985bae295121eb478ed6e7fcf1
#
_entry.id   564858985bae295121eb478ed6e7fcf1
#
_cell.length_a   1.000
_cell.length_b   1.000
_cell.length_c   1.000
_cell.angle_alpha   90.00
_cell.angle_beta   90.00
_cell.angle_gamma   90.00
#
_symmetry.space_group_name_H-M   'P 1'
#
loop_
_entity.id
_entity.type
_entity.pdbx_description
1 polymer ?
#
loop_
_entity_poly.entity_id
_entity_poly.type
_entity_poly.pdbx_seq_one_letter_code
_entity_poly.pdbx_strand_id
1 'polypeptide(L)'
;MTTTVEEYIAGFPEDVAARLQQVREAIVTEVTRVHGAAPEERVRYGIAAVMLDARGALHYAGWKHHIGLYPVHVLPEELEAEVAPLRTAKDTVKLVHSRPLPLDLLTRITTEVVSHYGA
;
A
#
# COMPACT_ATOMS: atom_id res chain seq x y z
N MET A 1 18.07 14.85 -8.14
CA MET A 1 16.99 15.14 -7.18
C MET A 1 16.17 13.92 -6.90
N THR A 2 15.79 13.74 -5.66
CA THR A 2 14.98 12.60 -5.27
C THR A 2 13.50 12.91 -5.53
N THR A 3 12.80 12.01 -6.23
CA THR A 3 11.37 12.14 -6.46
C THR A 3 10.65 11.87 -5.15
N THR A 4 9.70 12.74 -4.80
CA THR A 4 8.85 12.52 -3.61
C THR A 4 7.65 11.65 -3.96
N VAL A 5 7.00 11.11 -2.94
CA VAL A 5 5.76 10.33 -3.14
C VAL A 5 4.68 11.22 -3.77
N GLU A 6 4.59 12.49 -3.37
CA GLU A 6 3.65 13.44 -3.96
C GLU A 6 3.91 13.61 -5.46
N GLU A 7 5.18 13.77 -5.85
CA GLU A 7 5.56 13.90 -7.26
C GLU A 7 5.27 12.61 -8.03
N TYR A 8 5.53 11.46 -7.41
CA TYR A 8 5.23 10.16 -8.01
C TYR A 8 3.73 10.06 -8.35
N ILE A 9 2.87 10.37 -7.37
CA ILE A 9 1.42 10.32 -7.56
C ILE A 9 0.97 11.33 -8.62
N ALA A 10 1.50 12.53 -8.58
CA ALA A 10 1.13 13.59 -9.52
C ALA A 10 1.46 13.27 -10.97
N GLY A 11 2.34 12.30 -11.22
CA GLY A 11 2.70 11.84 -12.56
C GLY A 11 1.64 10.98 -13.24
N PHE A 12 0.57 10.60 -12.55
CA PHE A 12 -0.49 9.76 -13.10
C PHE A 12 -1.69 10.60 -13.57
N PRO A 13 -2.55 10.04 -14.45
CA PRO A 13 -3.81 10.68 -14.77
C PRO A 13 -4.59 11.01 -13.50
N GLU A 14 -5.40 12.05 -13.56
CA GLU A 14 -6.10 12.59 -12.38
C GLU A 14 -6.88 11.53 -11.59
N ASP A 15 -7.61 10.67 -12.29
CA ASP A 15 -8.41 9.61 -11.64
C ASP A 15 -7.53 8.57 -10.93
N VAL A 16 -6.43 8.16 -11.55
CA VAL A 16 -5.49 7.22 -10.94
C VAL A 16 -4.76 7.88 -9.78
N ALA A 17 -4.36 9.15 -9.94
CA ALA A 17 -3.70 9.90 -8.88
C ALA A 17 -4.59 10.01 -7.64
N ALA A 18 -5.89 10.24 -7.82
CA ALA A 18 -6.84 10.32 -6.71
C ALA A 18 -6.93 8.98 -5.97
N ARG A 19 -6.93 7.86 -6.69
CA ARG A 19 -6.96 6.53 -6.09
C ARG A 19 -5.66 6.24 -5.33
N LEU A 20 -4.51 6.59 -5.92
CA LEU A 20 -3.21 6.42 -5.24
C LEU A 20 -3.16 7.24 -3.96
N GLN A 21 -3.71 8.45 -3.97
CA GLN A 21 -3.75 9.27 -2.77
C GLN A 21 -4.64 8.66 -1.68
N GLN A 22 -5.75 8.03 -2.05
CA GLN A 22 -6.60 7.32 -1.10
C GLN A 22 -5.87 6.12 -0.48
N VAL A 23 -5.14 5.36 -1.30
CA VAL A 23 -4.32 4.24 -0.81
C VAL A 23 -3.25 4.75 0.16
N ARG A 24 -2.57 5.82 -0.22
CA ARG A 24 -1.56 6.46 0.63
C ARG A 24 -2.13 6.84 1.99
N GLU A 25 -3.25 7.54 1.99
CA GLU A 25 -3.88 8.00 3.22
C GLU A 25 -4.30 6.84 4.12
N ALA A 26 -4.87 5.79 3.53
CA ALA A 26 -5.30 4.62 4.30
C ALA A 26 -4.11 3.94 4.98
N ILE A 27 -3.02 3.75 4.25
CA ILE A 27 -1.82 3.10 4.79
C ILE A 27 -1.15 3.97 5.85
N VAL A 28 -0.91 5.24 5.55
CA VAL A 28 -0.22 6.16 6.47
C VAL A 28 -1.03 6.35 7.75
N THR A 29 -2.34 6.48 7.64
CA THR A 29 -3.22 6.64 8.80
C THR A 29 -3.13 5.41 9.71
N GLU A 30 -3.16 4.22 9.14
CA GLU A 30 -3.11 3.01 9.93
C GLU A 30 -1.74 2.78 10.57
N VAL A 31 -0.66 3.05 9.84
CA VAL A 31 0.69 2.96 10.40
C VAL A 31 0.84 3.94 11.57
N THR A 32 0.35 5.16 11.40
CA THR A 32 0.40 6.17 12.45
C THR A 32 -0.37 5.72 13.68
N ARG A 33 -1.54 5.12 13.49
CA ARG A 33 -2.36 4.62 14.59
C ARG A 33 -1.65 3.50 15.36
N VAL A 34 -1.02 2.57 14.64
CA VAL A 34 -0.38 1.40 15.25
C VAL A 34 0.94 1.78 15.93
N HIS A 35 1.77 2.58 15.27
CA HIS A 35 3.10 2.92 15.77
C HIS A 35 3.15 4.19 16.60
N GLY A 36 2.10 5.02 16.57
CA GLY A 36 2.05 6.25 17.34
C GLY A 36 2.76 7.44 16.69
N ALA A 37 3.31 7.26 15.49
CA ALA A 37 4.01 8.32 14.78
C ALA A 37 3.89 8.10 13.28
N ALA A 38 3.90 9.19 12.50
CA ALA A 38 3.81 9.12 11.06
C ALA A 38 5.05 8.41 10.49
N PRO A 39 4.87 7.49 9.53
CA PRO A 39 6.00 6.79 8.91
C PRO A 39 6.74 7.69 7.94
N GLU A 40 7.99 7.34 7.66
CA GLU A 40 8.73 7.93 6.57
C GLU A 40 8.13 7.40 5.26
N GLU A 41 8.05 8.26 4.25
CA GLU A 41 7.60 7.88 2.92
C GLU A 41 8.69 8.26 1.92
N ARG A 42 8.91 7.40 0.93
CA ARG A 42 9.89 7.67 -0.12
C ARG A 42 9.55 6.90 -1.38
N VAL A 43 10.21 7.25 -2.47
CA VAL A 43 10.14 6.46 -3.71
C VAL A 43 11.31 5.49 -3.69
N ARG A 44 11.00 4.19 -3.81
CA ARG A 44 11.98 3.10 -3.88
C ARG A 44 11.65 2.24 -5.09
N TYR A 45 12.66 1.82 -5.82
CA TYR A 45 12.45 0.98 -7.01
C TYR A 45 11.49 1.61 -8.01
N GLY A 46 11.42 2.95 -8.04
CA GLY A 46 10.53 3.69 -8.92
C GLY A 46 9.06 3.73 -8.49
N ILE A 47 8.73 3.25 -7.29
CA ILE A 47 7.34 3.24 -6.79
C ILE A 47 7.27 3.82 -5.37
N ALA A 48 6.05 4.09 -4.91
CA ALA A 48 5.86 4.68 -3.59
C ALA A 48 6.08 3.64 -2.49
N ALA A 49 6.74 4.05 -1.42
CA ALA A 49 7.01 3.21 -0.27
C ALA A 49 6.64 3.93 1.03
N VAL A 50 5.94 3.21 1.90
CA VAL A 50 5.71 3.63 3.28
C VAL A 50 6.67 2.80 4.13
N MET A 51 7.63 3.47 4.78
CA MET A 51 8.70 2.79 5.50
C MET A 51 8.18 2.30 6.85
N LEU A 52 8.38 1.02 7.12
CA LEU A 52 7.94 0.38 8.36
C LEU A 52 9.09 0.18 9.35
N ASP A 53 10.30 0.03 8.81
CA ASP A 53 11.54 0.05 9.58
C ASP A 53 12.68 0.40 8.60
N ALA A 54 13.92 0.32 9.06
CA ALA A 54 15.07 0.68 8.23
C ALA A 54 15.25 -0.23 7.00
N ARG A 55 14.65 -1.42 6.99
CA ARG A 55 14.82 -2.42 5.94
C ARG A 55 13.55 -2.74 5.20
N GLY A 56 12.40 -2.54 5.84
CA GLY A 56 11.12 -2.98 5.32
C GLY A 56 10.19 -1.83 5.00
N ALA A 57 9.35 -2.07 4.02
CA ALA A 57 8.36 -1.08 3.60
C ALA A 57 7.18 -1.79 2.95
N LEU A 58 6.04 -1.13 3.00
CA LEU A 58 4.90 -1.52 2.17
C LEU A 58 4.89 -0.58 0.98
N HIS A 59 4.98 -1.16 -0.21
CA HIS A 59 5.01 -0.39 -1.46
C HIS A 59 3.65 -0.41 -2.12
N TYR A 60 3.32 0.67 -2.82
CA TYR A 60 2.17 0.70 -3.69
C TYR A 60 2.57 1.37 -5.01
N ALA A 61 2.06 0.82 -6.11
CA ALA A 61 2.43 1.27 -7.45
C ALA A 61 1.19 1.47 -8.30
N GLY A 62 1.17 2.56 -9.06
CA GLY A 62 0.12 2.80 -10.04
C GLY A 62 0.47 2.14 -11.38
N TRP A 63 -0.48 1.43 -11.95
CA TRP A 63 -0.37 0.80 -13.26
C TRP A 63 -1.58 1.20 -14.09
N LYS A 64 -1.54 0.88 -15.37
CA LYS A 64 -2.60 1.29 -16.31
C LYS A 64 -4.00 0.83 -15.86
N HIS A 65 -4.10 -0.40 -15.36
CA HIS A 65 -5.40 -1.01 -15.03
C HIS A 65 -5.60 -1.30 -13.54
N HIS A 66 -4.57 -1.07 -12.72
CA HIS A 66 -4.65 -1.41 -11.30
C HIS A 66 -3.60 -0.68 -10.46
N ILE A 67 -3.76 -0.80 -9.15
CA ILE A 67 -2.74 -0.44 -8.17
C ILE A 67 -2.22 -1.75 -7.58
N GLY A 68 -0.90 -1.90 -7.47
CA GLY A 68 -0.29 -3.06 -6.83
C GLY A 68 0.19 -2.72 -5.43
N LEU A 69 0.08 -3.70 -4.52
CA LEU A 69 0.62 -3.63 -3.16
C LEU A 69 1.68 -4.71 -3.00
N TYR A 70 2.84 -4.37 -2.44
CA TYR A 70 3.99 -5.29 -2.32
C TYR A 70 4.83 -4.99 -1.08
N PRO A 71 5.38 -5.96 -0.36
CA PRO A 71 4.97 -7.36 -0.36
C PRO A 71 3.80 -7.55 0.63
N VAL A 72 2.88 -8.40 0.30
CA VAL A 72 1.81 -8.81 1.22
C VAL A 72 1.95 -10.32 1.40
N HIS A 73 2.61 -10.72 2.47
CA HIS A 73 2.84 -12.13 2.79
C HIS A 73 1.54 -12.80 3.23
N VAL A 74 1.60 -14.09 3.54
CA VAL A 74 0.43 -14.84 3.97
C VAL A 74 -0.19 -14.17 5.21
N LEU A 75 -1.48 -13.93 5.14
CA LEU A 75 -2.25 -13.25 6.18
C LEU A 75 -3.01 -14.29 7.03
N PRO A 76 -3.54 -13.87 8.22
CA PRO A 76 -4.40 -14.75 8.99
C PRO A 76 -5.55 -15.29 8.13
N GLU A 77 -5.97 -16.52 8.40
CA GLU A 77 -6.89 -17.28 7.56
C GLU A 77 -8.11 -16.50 7.08
N GLU A 78 -8.81 -15.82 7.98
CA GLU A 78 -10.01 -15.07 7.62
C GLU A 78 -9.72 -13.91 6.68
N LEU A 79 -8.65 -13.18 6.96
CA LEU A 79 -8.25 -12.05 6.12
C LEU A 79 -7.72 -12.54 4.78
N GLU A 80 -6.94 -13.62 4.80
CA GLU A 80 -6.40 -14.19 3.57
C GLU A 80 -7.53 -14.64 2.63
N ALA A 81 -8.61 -15.17 3.17
CA ALA A 81 -9.76 -15.59 2.35
C ALA A 81 -10.36 -14.40 1.59
N GLU A 82 -10.37 -13.21 2.19
CA GLU A 82 -10.89 -12.01 1.52
C GLU A 82 -9.89 -11.44 0.52
N VAL A 83 -8.60 -11.60 0.79
CA VAL A 83 -7.54 -11.05 -0.06
C VAL A 83 -7.20 -11.97 -1.24
N ALA A 84 -7.37 -13.27 -1.07
CA ALA A 84 -6.98 -14.26 -2.08
C ALA A 84 -7.47 -13.93 -3.50
N PRO A 85 -8.73 -13.50 -3.72
CA PRO A 85 -9.18 -13.14 -5.06
C PRO A 85 -8.42 -11.97 -5.68
N LEU A 86 -7.72 -11.17 -4.87
CA LEU A 86 -6.98 -9.99 -5.32
C LEU A 86 -5.50 -10.30 -5.54
N ARG A 87 -5.05 -11.50 -5.20
CA ARG A 87 -3.64 -11.87 -5.38
C ARG A 87 -3.37 -12.24 -6.82
N THR A 88 -2.28 -11.71 -7.37
CA THR A 88 -1.80 -12.06 -8.70
C THR A 88 -0.49 -12.84 -8.63
N ALA A 89 0.17 -12.77 -7.47
CA ALA A 89 1.40 -13.52 -7.18
C ALA A 89 1.45 -13.73 -5.67
N LYS A 90 2.40 -14.53 -5.21
CA LYS A 90 2.55 -14.90 -3.80
C LYS A 90 2.50 -13.71 -2.85
N ASP A 91 3.20 -12.63 -3.20
CA ASP A 91 3.34 -11.45 -2.33
C ASP A 91 2.69 -10.19 -2.92
N THR A 92 1.85 -10.34 -3.95
CA THR A 92 1.27 -9.21 -4.67
C THR A 92 -0.24 -9.18 -4.56
N VAL A 93 -0.77 -8.03 -4.16
CA VAL A 93 -2.21 -7.77 -4.13
C VAL A 93 -2.50 -6.72 -5.21
N LYS A 94 -3.55 -6.94 -5.99
CA LYS A 94 -3.92 -6.11 -7.13
C LYS A 94 -5.29 -5.47 -6.90
N LEU A 95 -5.34 -4.14 -6.97
CA LEU A 95 -6.57 -3.36 -6.80
C LEU A 95 -6.93 -2.77 -8.17
N VAL A 96 -7.87 -3.41 -8.89
CA VAL A 96 -8.22 -2.98 -10.25
C VAL A 96 -8.96 -1.65 -10.24
N HIS A 97 -8.66 -0.80 -11.24
CA HIS A 97 -9.26 0.54 -11.34
C HIS A 97 -10.77 0.50 -11.63
N SER A 98 -11.25 -0.58 -12.22
CA SER A 98 -12.67 -0.72 -12.58
C SER A 98 -13.58 -1.01 -11.40
N ARG A 99 -13.02 -1.16 -10.19
CA ARG A 99 -13.78 -1.43 -8.98
C ARG A 99 -13.47 -0.40 -7.90
N PRO A 100 -14.41 -0.14 -6.98
CA PRO A 100 -14.12 0.73 -5.84
C PRO A 100 -12.94 0.21 -5.04
N LEU A 101 -12.15 1.10 -4.46
CA LEU A 101 -11.05 0.71 -3.58
C LEU A 101 -11.62 0.08 -2.31
N PRO A 102 -11.17 -1.13 -1.94
CA PRO A 102 -11.60 -1.77 -0.70
C PRO A 102 -10.82 -1.20 0.48
N LEU A 103 -11.12 0.04 0.86
CA LEU A 103 -10.33 0.78 1.87
C LEU A 103 -10.33 0.09 3.23
N ASP A 104 -11.46 -0.51 3.64
CA ASP A 104 -11.50 -1.26 4.89
C ASP A 104 -10.57 -2.48 4.85
N LEU A 105 -10.60 -3.21 3.74
CA LEU A 105 -9.71 -4.36 3.56
C LEU A 105 -8.26 -3.92 3.53
N LEU A 106 -7.96 -2.81 2.85
CA LEU A 106 -6.62 -2.24 2.78
C LEU A 106 -6.10 -1.89 4.18
N THR A 107 -6.94 -1.29 5.01
CA THR A 107 -6.60 -0.97 6.40
C THR A 107 -6.25 -2.24 7.17
N ARG A 108 -7.05 -3.28 7.04
CA ARG A 108 -6.81 -4.57 7.72
C ARG A 108 -5.52 -5.23 7.24
N ILE A 109 -5.24 -5.18 5.94
CA ILE A 109 -3.96 -5.67 5.39
C ILE A 109 -2.81 -4.88 6.02
N THR A 110 -2.93 -3.57 6.06
CA THR A 110 -1.89 -2.69 6.61
C THR A 110 -1.63 -3.03 8.08
N THR A 111 -2.69 -3.22 8.87
CA THR A 111 -2.56 -3.60 10.27
C THR A 111 -1.70 -4.85 10.42
N GLU A 112 -1.98 -5.88 9.63
CA GLU A 112 -1.24 -7.14 9.70
C GLU A 112 0.21 -6.99 9.25
N VAL A 113 0.44 -6.26 8.16
CA VAL A 113 1.79 -6.02 7.66
C VAL A 113 2.61 -5.26 8.70
N VAL A 114 2.03 -4.19 9.26
CA VAL A 114 2.72 -3.33 10.23
C VAL A 114 3.05 -4.09 11.51
N SER A 115 2.19 -5.03 11.93
CA SER A 115 2.42 -5.79 13.16
C SER A 115 3.67 -6.66 13.12
N HIS A 116 4.23 -6.93 11.94
CA HIS A 116 5.49 -7.66 11.78
C HIS A 116 6.72 -6.76 11.87
N TYR A 117 6.54 -5.46 11.96
CA TYR A 117 7.63 -4.48 12.00
C TYR A 117 7.51 -3.61 13.25
N GLY A 118 8.63 -3.11 13.70
CA GLY A 118 8.65 -2.10 14.74
C GLY A 118 8.16 -2.55 16.10
N ALA A 119 8.43 -3.77 16.43
CA ALA A 119 8.08 -4.30 17.74
C ALA A 119 8.81 -3.56 18.84
#